data_faefeaec3ab63ae350c417e41fdf0150
#
_entry.id   faefeaec3ab63ae350c417e41fdf0150
#
_cell.length_a   1.000
_cell.length_b   1.000
_cell.length_c   1.000
_cell.angle_alpha   90.00
_cell.angle_beta   90.00
_cell.angle_gamma   90.00
#
_symmetry.space_group_name_H-M   'P 1'
#
loop_
_entity.id
_entity.type
_entity.pdbx_description
1 polymer ?
#
loop_
_entity_poly.entity_id
_entity_poly.type
_entity_poly.pdbx_seq_one_letter_code
_entity_poly.pdbx_strand_id
1 'polypeptide(L)'
;PIPWNTPGSASAQDITITVKGTYFPQIYDTLTGEIKPASFAHKNGNTVIRYRLYELDSLLLKLSEESAAIGVISAAEPEKERVQTIDFRTGVDYTLDEPNVFVLDMARLSEDGGKTYSGLDEMLRLDIYLRRKLNYPMASGYDKQPWQIPEETITVFPLLKFEFESEVEVSCKLAYEEACEVTLNGETVPVVKDGYFTDKAIHTMPLPALKKGKNELLVKAPIGKRVSLENYFLLGDFGVRVNGCEAVITKKPEKLAFGSVISQGLPFYGANITYK
;
A
#
# COMPACT_ATOMS: atom_id res chain seq x y z
N PRO A 1 -2.49 -20.18 20.46
CA PRO A 1 -2.21 -18.81 20.08
C PRO A 1 -0.74 -18.73 19.69
N ILE A 2 -0.49 -18.45 18.43
CA ILE A 2 0.85 -18.20 17.90
C ILE A 2 1.25 -16.80 18.39
N PRO A 3 2.41 -16.61 19.04
CA PRO A 3 2.80 -15.28 19.50
C PRO A 3 3.05 -14.35 18.31
N TRP A 4 2.40 -13.21 18.34
CA TRP A 4 2.42 -12.16 17.29
C TRP A 4 3.74 -11.40 17.16
N ASN A 5 4.84 -11.86 17.75
CA ASN A 5 6.08 -11.10 17.76
C ASN A 5 7.32 -11.98 17.60
N THR A 6 7.70 -12.22 16.36
CA THR A 6 9.12 -12.34 16.01
C THR A 6 9.32 -11.85 14.58
N PRO A 7 9.86 -10.63 14.37
CA PRO A 7 10.31 -10.22 13.06
C PRO A 7 11.53 -11.08 12.69
N GLY A 8 11.42 -11.88 11.63
CA GLY A 8 12.59 -12.40 10.94
C GLY A 8 12.82 -13.89 10.88
N SER A 9 11.87 -14.74 11.25
CA SER A 9 11.94 -16.15 10.87
C SER A 9 10.65 -16.53 10.14
N ALA A 10 10.70 -16.62 8.81
CA ALA A 10 9.69 -17.32 8.05
C ALA A 10 9.68 -18.79 8.54
N SER A 11 8.91 -19.07 9.58
CA SER A 11 8.81 -20.40 10.18
C SER A 11 7.86 -21.24 9.35
N ALA A 12 8.43 -22.01 8.41
CA ALA A 12 7.66 -23.05 7.75
C ALA A 12 7.33 -24.15 8.76
N GLN A 13 6.09 -24.64 8.76
CA GLN A 13 5.62 -25.74 9.60
C GLN A 13 5.21 -26.91 8.71
N ASP A 14 5.80 -28.08 8.95
CA ASP A 14 5.34 -29.32 8.33
C ASP A 14 4.14 -29.85 9.12
N ILE A 15 2.98 -29.86 8.49
CA ILE A 15 1.74 -30.32 9.09
C ILE A 15 1.31 -31.66 8.51
N THR A 16 0.64 -32.45 9.35
CA THR A 16 -0.01 -33.70 8.94
C THR A 16 -1.50 -33.61 9.28
N ILE A 17 -2.34 -33.72 8.24
CA ILE A 17 -3.79 -33.68 8.36
C ILE A 17 -4.29 -35.11 8.18
N THR A 18 -5.07 -35.61 9.16
CA THR A 18 -5.69 -36.94 9.08
C THR A 18 -7.19 -36.76 8.97
N VAL A 19 -7.76 -37.26 7.87
CA VAL A 19 -9.21 -37.24 7.60
C VAL A 19 -9.73 -38.67 7.62
N LYS A 20 -10.80 -38.93 8.37
CA LYS A 20 -11.44 -40.24 8.41
C LYS A 20 -12.13 -40.52 7.06
N GLY A 21 -11.79 -41.65 6.46
CA GLY A 21 -12.28 -42.04 5.14
C GLY A 21 -11.17 -42.11 4.10
N THR A 22 -11.52 -42.61 2.92
CA THR A 22 -10.61 -42.74 1.77
C THR A 22 -10.96 -41.66 0.76
N TYR A 23 -10.09 -40.67 0.63
CA TYR A 23 -10.28 -39.53 -0.25
C TYR A 23 -9.08 -39.31 -1.13
N PHE A 24 -9.29 -38.65 -2.26
CA PHE A 24 -8.25 -38.16 -3.19
C PHE A 24 -8.19 -36.64 -3.08
N PRO A 25 -7.30 -36.11 -2.23
CA PRO A 25 -7.21 -34.68 -2.00
C PRO A 25 -6.52 -33.94 -3.14
N GLN A 26 -7.07 -32.75 -3.47
CA GLN A 26 -6.48 -31.77 -4.37
C GLN A 26 -6.29 -30.46 -3.62
N ILE A 27 -5.19 -29.76 -3.88
CA ILE A 27 -4.92 -28.43 -3.36
C ILE A 27 -5.50 -27.40 -4.33
N TYR A 28 -6.33 -26.51 -3.85
CA TYR A 28 -6.80 -25.32 -4.56
C TYR A 28 -5.95 -24.15 -4.11
N ASP A 29 -5.00 -23.74 -4.95
CA ASP A 29 -4.14 -22.61 -4.67
C ASP A 29 -4.96 -21.31 -4.75
N THR A 30 -5.17 -20.69 -3.60
CA THR A 30 -6.05 -19.51 -3.48
C THR A 30 -5.44 -18.24 -4.05
N LEU A 31 -4.13 -18.21 -4.29
CA LEU A 31 -3.42 -17.06 -4.88
C LEU A 31 -3.39 -17.14 -6.39
N THR A 32 -3.13 -18.32 -6.95
CA THR A 32 -2.96 -18.50 -8.40
C THR A 32 -4.20 -19.05 -9.09
N GLY A 33 -5.14 -19.65 -8.34
CA GLY A 33 -6.29 -20.37 -8.87
C GLY A 33 -5.94 -21.75 -9.47
N GLU A 34 -4.70 -22.21 -9.33
CA GLU A 34 -4.28 -23.52 -9.84
C GLU A 34 -4.81 -24.65 -8.95
N ILE A 35 -5.09 -25.79 -9.59
CA ILE A 35 -5.44 -27.03 -8.89
C ILE A 35 -4.24 -27.97 -8.97
N LYS A 36 -3.70 -28.31 -7.80
CA LYS A 36 -2.51 -29.15 -7.66
C LYS A 36 -2.86 -30.47 -6.94
N PRO A 37 -2.18 -31.59 -7.26
CA PRO A 37 -2.32 -32.80 -6.47
C PRO A 37 -1.73 -32.58 -5.06
N ALA A 38 -2.39 -33.11 -4.03
CA ALA A 38 -1.84 -33.13 -2.69
C ALA A 38 -0.95 -34.36 -2.47
N SER A 39 0.03 -34.25 -1.58
CA SER A 39 0.79 -35.42 -1.10
C SER A 39 -0.02 -36.13 0.00
N PHE A 40 -0.44 -37.35 -0.22
CA PHE A 40 -1.28 -38.11 0.74
C PHE A 40 -1.00 -39.61 0.71
N ALA A 41 -1.45 -40.30 1.75
CA ALA A 41 -1.46 -41.76 1.84
C ALA A 41 -2.75 -42.22 2.52
N HIS A 42 -3.26 -43.38 2.14
CA HIS A 42 -4.34 -44.05 2.88
C HIS A 42 -3.75 -45.00 3.93
N LYS A 43 -4.16 -44.80 5.20
CA LYS A 43 -3.69 -45.62 6.32
C LYS A 43 -4.80 -45.89 7.31
N ASN A 44 -5.07 -47.14 7.61
CA ASN A 44 -6.06 -47.56 8.61
C ASN A 44 -7.44 -46.91 8.43
N GLY A 45 -7.95 -46.86 7.18
CA GLY A 45 -9.25 -46.26 6.88
C GLY A 45 -9.30 -44.73 6.93
N ASN A 46 -8.14 -44.07 6.97
CA ASN A 46 -8.01 -42.63 6.95
C ASN A 46 -7.16 -42.18 5.75
N THR A 47 -7.37 -40.95 5.32
CA THR A 47 -6.50 -40.22 4.38
C THR A 47 -5.58 -39.31 5.18
N VAL A 48 -4.29 -39.51 5.05
CA VAL A 48 -3.23 -38.73 5.72
C VAL A 48 -2.56 -37.85 4.69
N ILE A 49 -2.65 -36.55 4.86
CA ILE A 49 -2.14 -35.53 3.94
C ILE A 49 -0.97 -34.82 4.65
N ARG A 50 0.12 -34.63 3.96
CA ARG A 50 1.26 -33.85 4.43
C ARG A 50 1.37 -32.57 3.62
N TYR A 51 1.60 -31.46 4.33
CA TYR A 51 1.76 -30.15 3.71
C TYR A 51 2.72 -29.29 4.52
N ARG A 52 3.45 -28.42 3.82
CA ARG A 52 4.33 -27.44 4.43
C ARG A 52 3.68 -26.09 4.36
N LEU A 53 3.23 -25.56 5.50
CA LEU A 53 2.66 -24.23 5.65
C LEU A 53 3.77 -23.21 5.95
N TYR A 54 3.77 -22.12 5.21
CA TYR A 54 4.61 -20.96 5.48
C TYR A 54 3.83 -19.92 6.32
N GLU A 55 4.54 -18.90 6.80
CA GLU A 55 3.91 -17.80 7.53
C GLU A 55 2.85 -17.10 6.65
N LEU A 56 1.66 -16.84 7.23
CA LEU A 56 0.49 -16.26 6.55
C LEU A 56 -0.07 -17.09 5.39
N ASP A 57 0.37 -18.34 5.23
CA ASP A 57 -0.13 -19.25 4.21
C ASP A 57 -1.49 -19.83 4.56
N SER A 58 -2.24 -20.29 3.55
CA SER A 58 -3.53 -20.96 3.70
C SER A 58 -3.58 -22.22 2.85
N LEU A 59 -4.26 -23.24 3.32
CA LEU A 59 -4.44 -24.50 2.61
C LEU A 59 -5.91 -24.77 2.39
N LEU A 60 -6.35 -24.75 1.12
CA LEU A 60 -7.67 -25.17 0.70
C LEU A 60 -7.61 -26.53 0.03
N LEU A 61 -8.30 -27.52 0.59
CA LEU A 61 -8.34 -28.88 0.08
C LEU A 61 -9.74 -29.25 -0.43
N LYS A 62 -9.81 -29.82 -1.62
CA LYS A 62 -10.96 -30.57 -2.09
C LYS A 62 -10.72 -32.06 -1.84
N LEU A 63 -11.63 -32.72 -1.14
CA LEU A 63 -11.60 -34.14 -0.89
C LEU A 63 -12.62 -34.82 -1.79
N SER A 64 -12.20 -35.69 -2.69
CA SER A 64 -13.06 -36.45 -3.61
C SER A 64 -13.01 -37.93 -3.26
N GLU A 65 -14.14 -38.61 -3.33
CA GLU A 65 -14.23 -40.07 -3.12
C GLU A 65 -13.75 -40.85 -4.34
N GLU A 66 -13.87 -40.24 -5.52
CA GLU A 66 -13.40 -40.80 -6.78
C GLU A 66 -11.99 -40.31 -7.08
N SER A 67 -11.12 -41.22 -7.54
CA SER A 67 -9.82 -40.87 -8.05
C SER A 67 -9.98 -40.05 -9.32
N ALA A 68 -9.78 -38.75 -9.23
CA ALA A 68 -9.49 -37.97 -10.42
C ALA A 68 -8.18 -38.53 -11.02
N ALA A 69 -8.10 -38.69 -12.34
CA ALA A 69 -6.97 -39.31 -13.06
C ALA A 69 -5.63 -38.50 -13.00
N ILE A 70 -5.38 -37.82 -11.91
CA ILE A 70 -4.13 -37.13 -11.62
C ILE A 70 -3.35 -38.06 -10.72
N GLY A 71 -2.26 -38.62 -11.26
CA GLY A 71 -1.47 -39.68 -10.66
C GLY A 71 -1.12 -39.46 -9.20
N VAL A 72 -1.18 -40.52 -8.42
CA VAL A 72 -0.65 -40.57 -7.06
C VAL A 72 0.84 -40.22 -7.11
N ILE A 73 1.18 -39.01 -6.67
CA ILE A 73 2.59 -38.67 -6.52
C ILE A 73 3.05 -39.28 -5.20
N SER A 74 4.01 -40.17 -5.28
CA SER A 74 4.71 -40.73 -4.13
C SER A 74 5.15 -39.62 -3.16
N ALA A 75 4.98 -39.87 -1.87
CA ALA A 75 5.18 -38.93 -0.76
C ALA A 75 6.64 -38.49 -0.50
N ALA A 76 7.56 -38.71 -1.39
CA ALA A 76 8.91 -38.17 -1.31
C ALA A 76 9.02 -37.00 -2.28
N GLU A 77 9.01 -35.76 -1.75
CA GLU A 77 9.60 -34.68 -2.54
C GLU A 77 11.03 -35.11 -2.92
N PRO A 78 11.42 -35.00 -4.19
CA PRO A 78 12.80 -35.23 -4.57
C PRO A 78 13.70 -34.33 -3.74
N GLU A 79 14.80 -34.88 -3.22
CA GLU A 79 15.80 -34.09 -2.51
C GLU A 79 16.24 -32.95 -3.43
N LYS A 80 15.91 -31.71 -3.04
CA LYS A 80 16.23 -30.54 -3.83
C LYS A 80 17.75 -30.31 -3.74
N GLU A 81 18.45 -30.56 -4.81
CA GLU A 81 19.86 -30.22 -4.91
C GLU A 81 20.01 -28.71 -5.11
N ARG A 82 20.93 -28.11 -4.34
CA ARG A 82 21.22 -26.68 -4.48
C ARG A 82 22.04 -26.48 -5.76
N VAL A 83 21.38 -25.94 -6.79
CA VAL A 83 22.02 -25.74 -8.10
C VAL A 83 22.82 -24.44 -8.13
N GLN A 84 22.31 -23.37 -7.45
CA GLN A 84 22.94 -22.05 -7.44
C GLN A 84 22.56 -21.27 -6.18
N THR A 85 23.45 -20.40 -5.74
CA THR A 85 23.16 -19.38 -4.71
C THR A 85 23.34 -18.01 -5.32
N ILE A 86 22.32 -17.17 -5.23
CA ILE A 86 22.35 -15.76 -5.65
C ILE A 86 22.31 -14.89 -4.40
N ASP A 87 23.26 -13.97 -4.28
CA ASP A 87 23.34 -13.06 -3.14
C ASP A 87 22.70 -11.70 -3.48
N PHE A 88 21.54 -11.43 -2.90
CA PHE A 88 20.81 -10.16 -3.05
C PHE A 88 21.13 -9.13 -1.96
N ARG A 89 22.06 -9.40 -1.05
CA ARG A 89 22.38 -8.49 0.07
C ARG A 89 23.11 -7.22 -0.38
N THR A 90 23.83 -7.30 -1.48
CA THR A 90 24.60 -6.16 -2.05
C THR A 90 23.79 -5.24 -2.94
N GLY A 91 22.51 -5.60 -3.16
CA GLY A 91 21.61 -4.90 -4.07
C GLY A 91 21.81 -5.31 -5.53
N VAL A 92 20.71 -5.41 -6.25
CA VAL A 92 20.64 -5.76 -7.68
C VAL A 92 19.81 -4.71 -8.42
N ASP A 93 19.86 -4.71 -9.73
CA ASP A 93 19.03 -3.86 -10.57
C ASP A 93 17.55 -4.22 -10.38
N TYR A 94 16.68 -3.25 -10.47
CA TYR A 94 15.26 -3.44 -10.24
C TYR A 94 14.41 -2.53 -11.13
N THR A 95 13.13 -2.88 -11.26
CA THR A 95 12.10 -2.01 -11.82
C THR A 95 10.91 -1.96 -10.87
N LEU A 96 10.31 -0.78 -10.80
CA LEU A 96 9.04 -0.55 -10.10
C LEU A 96 7.91 -0.59 -11.12
N ASP A 97 6.79 -1.22 -10.79
CA ASP A 97 5.60 -1.24 -11.66
C ASP A 97 4.85 0.10 -11.62
N GLU A 98 5.02 0.86 -10.53
CA GLU A 98 4.42 2.18 -10.33
C GLU A 98 5.48 3.21 -9.91
N PRO A 99 5.19 4.52 -10.01
CA PRO A 99 6.06 5.55 -9.44
C PRO A 99 6.22 5.39 -7.93
N ASN A 100 7.36 5.82 -7.38
CA ASN A 100 7.48 5.93 -5.93
C ASN A 100 6.58 7.02 -5.38
N VAL A 101 6.28 6.93 -4.11
CA VAL A 101 5.29 7.74 -3.39
C VAL A 101 5.96 8.54 -2.28
N PHE A 102 5.60 9.82 -2.17
CA PHE A 102 5.83 10.66 -1.00
C PHE A 102 4.49 11.09 -0.45
N VAL A 103 4.18 10.76 0.80
CA VAL A 103 2.89 11.05 1.43
C VAL A 103 2.92 12.46 2.02
N LEU A 104 1.93 13.26 1.70
CA LEU A 104 1.66 14.58 2.26
C LEU A 104 0.52 14.46 3.28
N ASP A 105 0.82 13.97 4.46
CA ASP A 105 -0.11 13.72 5.56
C ASP A 105 -0.07 14.79 6.66
N MET A 106 0.94 15.67 6.64
CA MET A 106 1.14 16.75 7.61
C MET A 106 0.99 18.11 6.94
N ALA A 107 0.03 18.92 7.39
CA ALA A 107 -0.25 20.23 6.80
C ALA A 107 -0.48 21.31 7.86
N ARG A 108 -0.39 22.57 7.42
CA ARG A 108 -0.91 23.73 8.15
C ARG A 108 -2.21 24.17 7.48
N LEU A 109 -3.22 24.41 8.28
CA LEU A 109 -4.55 24.82 7.84
C LEU A 109 -4.71 26.34 7.91
N SER A 110 -5.28 26.92 6.85
CA SER A 110 -5.79 28.29 6.86
C SER A 110 -7.27 28.31 6.48
N GLU A 111 -8.07 29.02 7.28
CA GLU A 111 -9.50 29.22 7.07
C GLU A 111 -9.81 30.63 6.53
N ASP A 112 -8.81 31.50 6.45
CA ASP A 112 -8.95 32.91 6.09
C ASP A 112 -8.25 33.27 4.75
N GLY A 113 -8.03 32.25 3.92
CA GLY A 113 -7.42 32.42 2.60
C GLY A 113 -5.91 32.65 2.65
N GLY A 114 -5.23 32.08 3.63
CA GLY A 114 -3.76 32.12 3.73
C GLY A 114 -3.20 33.30 4.54
N LYS A 115 -4.04 34.07 5.22
CA LYS A 115 -3.57 35.16 6.09
C LYS A 115 -2.95 34.62 7.37
N THR A 116 -3.58 33.59 7.95
CA THR A 116 -3.07 32.90 9.14
C THR A 116 -3.09 31.39 8.92
N TYR A 117 -2.18 30.67 9.57
CA TYR A 117 -2.07 29.22 9.51
C TYR A 117 -2.04 28.62 10.91
N SER A 118 -2.62 27.44 11.05
CA SER A 118 -2.52 26.62 12.26
C SER A 118 -1.07 26.16 12.51
N GLY A 119 -0.84 25.49 13.64
CA GLY A 119 0.30 24.61 13.79
C GLY A 119 0.28 23.47 12.76
N LEU A 120 1.42 22.81 12.58
CA LEU A 120 1.50 21.60 11.77
C LEU A 120 0.69 20.48 12.45
N ASP A 121 -0.20 19.83 11.71
CA ASP A 121 -0.99 18.70 12.23
C ASP A 121 -1.30 17.70 11.11
N GLU A 122 -1.71 16.51 11.49
CA GLU A 122 -2.09 15.43 10.60
C GLU A 122 -3.41 15.74 9.87
N MET A 123 -3.49 15.39 8.60
CA MET A 123 -4.65 15.66 7.73
C MET A 123 -5.96 15.16 8.32
N LEU A 124 -5.99 13.96 8.89
CA LEU A 124 -7.18 13.41 9.55
C LEU A 124 -7.62 14.24 10.77
N ARG A 125 -6.67 14.81 11.51
CA ARG A 125 -6.97 15.69 12.65
C ARG A 125 -7.50 17.03 12.20
N LEU A 126 -6.97 17.56 11.09
CA LEU A 126 -7.48 18.80 10.48
C LEU A 126 -8.91 18.60 9.96
N ASP A 127 -9.21 17.46 9.33
CA ASP A 127 -10.58 17.09 8.93
C ASP A 127 -11.51 17.02 10.15
N ILE A 128 -11.13 16.30 11.19
CA ILE A 128 -11.90 16.18 12.44
C ILE A 128 -12.14 17.55 13.09
N TYR A 129 -11.13 18.41 13.11
CA TYR A 129 -11.25 19.77 13.65
C TYR A 129 -12.30 20.56 12.88
N LEU A 130 -12.23 20.59 11.56
CA LEU A 130 -13.17 21.33 10.71
C LEU A 130 -14.58 20.74 10.80
N ARG A 131 -14.74 19.42 10.78
CA ARG A 131 -16.05 18.78 10.93
C ARG A 131 -16.72 19.13 12.24
N ARG A 132 -15.99 19.14 13.36
CA ARG A 132 -16.51 19.58 14.66
C ARG A 132 -16.93 21.04 14.65
N LYS A 133 -16.08 21.91 14.08
CA LYS A 133 -16.35 23.35 13.98
C LYS A 133 -17.58 23.66 13.12
N LEU A 134 -17.76 22.94 12.01
CA LEU A 134 -18.86 23.11 11.06
C LEU A 134 -20.11 22.31 11.43
N ASN A 135 -20.06 21.53 12.50
CA ASN A 135 -21.12 20.59 12.89
C ASN A 135 -21.48 19.61 11.77
N TYR A 136 -20.46 19.08 11.08
CA TYR A 136 -20.60 18.07 10.04
C TYR A 136 -20.51 16.66 10.65
N PRO A 137 -21.12 15.64 10.01
CA PRO A 137 -20.97 14.24 10.41
C PRO A 137 -19.48 13.85 10.40
N MET A 138 -19.08 13.05 11.39
CA MET A 138 -17.72 12.48 11.40
C MET A 138 -17.60 11.39 10.34
N ALA A 139 -16.44 11.30 9.68
CA ALA A 139 -16.18 10.29 8.65
C ALA A 139 -15.79 8.91 9.22
N SER A 140 -15.68 8.77 10.54
CA SER A 140 -15.17 7.58 11.20
C SER A 140 -16.23 6.65 11.78
N GLY A 141 -16.04 5.36 11.62
CA GLY A 141 -16.67 4.32 12.41
C GLY A 141 -18.15 4.10 12.14
N TYR A 142 -18.97 4.50 13.08
CA TYR A 142 -20.42 4.22 13.08
C TYR A 142 -21.28 5.36 12.50
N ASP A 143 -20.64 6.39 11.96
CA ASP A 143 -21.34 7.50 11.35
C ASP A 143 -21.98 7.13 10.02
N LYS A 144 -22.89 7.98 9.56
CA LYS A 144 -23.59 7.76 8.30
C LYS A 144 -22.60 7.69 7.13
N GLN A 145 -22.80 6.71 6.29
CA GLN A 145 -22.06 6.60 5.04
C GLN A 145 -22.36 7.78 4.11
N PRO A 146 -21.43 8.21 3.25
CA PRO A 146 -21.63 9.39 2.39
C PRO A 146 -22.93 9.37 1.59
N TRP A 147 -23.33 8.21 1.07
CA TRP A 147 -24.59 8.04 0.31
C TRP A 147 -25.86 8.20 1.14
N GLN A 148 -25.79 8.13 2.47
CA GLN A 148 -26.92 8.35 3.40
C GLN A 148 -27.07 9.83 3.76
N ILE A 149 -26.10 10.66 3.41
CA ILE A 149 -26.09 12.10 3.68
C ILE A 149 -26.69 12.80 2.45
N PRO A 150 -27.66 13.70 2.60
CA PRO A 150 -28.18 14.49 1.48
C PRO A 150 -27.07 15.27 0.76
N GLU A 151 -27.21 15.43 -0.54
CA GLU A 151 -26.33 16.31 -1.32
C GLU A 151 -26.44 17.76 -0.84
N GLU A 152 -25.32 18.45 -0.86
CA GLU A 152 -25.25 19.86 -0.50
C GLU A 152 -24.33 20.64 -1.44
N THR A 153 -24.52 21.95 -1.49
CA THR A 153 -23.55 22.83 -2.15
C THR A 153 -22.41 23.08 -1.16
N ILE A 154 -21.20 22.72 -1.55
CA ILE A 154 -19.99 22.96 -0.75
C ILE A 154 -19.70 24.47 -0.79
N THR A 155 -19.52 25.06 0.40
CA THR A 155 -19.25 26.50 0.58
C THR A 155 -17.98 26.77 1.37
N VAL A 156 -17.33 25.73 1.88
CA VAL A 156 -16.12 25.83 2.71
C VAL A 156 -14.94 25.26 1.95
N PHE A 157 -13.91 26.08 1.78
CA PHE A 157 -12.70 25.76 1.00
C PHE A 157 -11.46 26.21 1.78
N PRO A 158 -11.02 25.43 2.76
CA PRO A 158 -9.79 25.73 3.49
C PRO A 158 -8.58 25.66 2.57
N LEU A 159 -7.50 26.35 2.95
CA LEU A 159 -6.21 26.27 2.31
C LEU A 159 -5.26 25.43 3.15
N LEU A 160 -4.72 24.41 2.56
CA LEU A 160 -3.74 23.49 3.15
C LEU A 160 -2.36 23.87 2.66
N LYS A 161 -1.39 23.98 3.58
CA LYS A 161 0.01 24.25 3.27
C LYS A 161 0.87 23.08 3.69
N PHE A 162 1.55 22.49 2.71
CA PHE A 162 2.53 21.42 2.86
C PHE A 162 3.92 22.00 2.64
N GLU A 163 4.81 21.82 3.61
CA GLU A 163 6.22 22.21 3.53
C GLU A 163 7.08 20.97 3.61
N PHE A 164 7.92 20.73 2.61
CA PHE A 164 8.77 19.55 2.53
C PHE A 164 10.10 19.86 1.84
N GLU A 165 11.07 18.96 1.99
CA GLU A 165 12.41 19.11 1.42
C GLU A 165 12.68 18.07 0.32
N SER A 166 13.45 18.49 -0.68
CA SER A 166 13.98 17.62 -1.72
C SER A 166 15.50 17.83 -1.85
N GLU A 167 16.26 16.74 -1.85
CA GLU A 167 17.71 16.78 -2.12
C GLU A 167 18.02 16.89 -3.61
N VAL A 168 17.03 16.67 -4.46
CA VAL A 168 17.16 16.64 -5.92
C VAL A 168 16.08 17.50 -6.58
N GLU A 169 16.37 17.98 -7.78
CA GLU A 169 15.36 18.49 -8.68
C GLU A 169 14.71 17.31 -9.39
N VAL A 170 13.38 17.19 -9.33
CA VAL A 170 12.66 16.03 -9.87
C VAL A 170 11.24 16.39 -10.29
N SER A 171 10.84 15.87 -11.45
CA SER A 171 9.45 15.94 -11.91
C SER A 171 8.59 14.96 -11.16
N CYS A 172 7.37 15.36 -10.80
CA CYS A 172 6.41 14.51 -10.11
C CYS A 172 4.97 14.85 -10.54
N LYS A 173 4.05 13.98 -10.13
CA LYS A 173 2.60 14.23 -10.21
C LYS A 173 2.05 14.40 -8.80
N LEU A 174 1.02 15.23 -8.64
CA LEU A 174 0.20 15.26 -7.44
C LEU A 174 -0.93 14.25 -7.62
N ALA A 175 -1.14 13.38 -6.63
CA ALA A 175 -2.33 12.55 -6.53
C ALA A 175 -3.23 13.10 -5.42
N TYR A 176 -4.53 13.21 -5.70
CA TYR A 176 -5.50 13.88 -4.85
C TYR A 176 -6.93 13.35 -5.12
N GLU A 177 -7.77 13.34 -4.11
CA GLU A 177 -9.20 13.11 -4.31
C GLU A 177 -9.91 14.39 -4.72
N GLU A 178 -9.73 15.46 -3.94
CA GLU A 178 -10.36 16.76 -4.19
C GLU A 178 -9.36 17.92 -4.07
N ALA A 179 -9.36 18.80 -5.06
CA ALA A 179 -8.62 20.07 -5.06
C ALA A 179 -9.32 21.10 -5.95
N CYS A 180 -9.36 22.35 -5.53
CA CYS A 180 -9.92 23.47 -6.30
C CYS A 180 -8.82 24.34 -6.91
N GLU A 181 -7.80 24.64 -6.13
CA GLU A 181 -6.65 25.44 -6.55
C GLU A 181 -5.38 24.79 -6.00
N VAL A 182 -4.35 24.77 -6.80
CA VAL A 182 -3.03 24.23 -6.43
C VAL A 182 -1.96 25.25 -6.78
N THR A 183 -1.03 25.49 -5.86
CA THR A 183 0.13 26.36 -6.07
C THR A 183 1.37 25.63 -5.58
N LEU A 184 2.40 25.53 -6.41
CA LEU A 184 3.70 24.98 -6.04
C LEU A 184 4.77 26.07 -6.09
N ASN A 185 5.45 26.34 -4.97
CA ASN A 185 6.50 27.34 -4.85
C ASN A 185 6.10 28.74 -5.36
N GLY A 186 4.81 29.12 -5.13
CA GLY A 186 4.25 30.38 -5.59
C GLY A 186 3.74 30.41 -7.03
N GLU A 187 3.87 29.33 -7.78
CA GLU A 187 3.36 29.19 -9.14
C GLU A 187 2.02 28.43 -9.13
N THR A 188 0.98 29.04 -9.72
CA THR A 188 -0.34 28.39 -9.84
C THR A 188 -0.29 27.26 -10.87
N VAL A 189 -0.77 26.09 -10.47
CA VAL A 189 -0.80 24.88 -11.30
C VAL A 189 -2.25 24.59 -11.69
N PRO A 190 -2.56 24.41 -12.98
CA PRO A 190 -3.91 24.03 -13.41
C PRO A 190 -4.31 22.68 -12.83
N VAL A 191 -5.47 22.64 -12.17
CA VAL A 191 -6.02 21.38 -11.64
C VAL A 191 -6.66 20.61 -12.79
N VAL A 192 -6.09 19.47 -13.11
CA VAL A 192 -6.53 18.58 -14.18
C VAL A 192 -6.59 17.14 -13.70
N LYS A 193 -7.47 16.34 -14.28
CA LYS A 193 -7.57 14.89 -14.02
C LYS A 193 -6.84 14.14 -15.12
N ASP A 194 -5.55 13.85 -14.88
CA ASP A 194 -4.65 13.14 -15.82
C ASP A 194 -4.29 11.77 -15.27
N GLY A 195 -5.26 10.86 -15.26
CA GLY A 195 -5.11 9.52 -14.71
C GLY A 195 -5.54 9.41 -13.24
N TYR A 196 -5.13 8.31 -12.60
CA TYR A 196 -5.45 8.00 -11.21
C TYR A 196 -4.30 7.26 -10.53
N PHE A 197 -4.33 7.23 -9.21
CA PHE A 197 -3.38 6.51 -8.36
C PHE A 197 -4.13 5.54 -7.45
N THR A 198 -3.83 4.24 -7.55
CA THR A 198 -4.44 3.15 -6.77
C THR A 198 -5.95 3.01 -6.95
N ASP A 199 -6.72 4.05 -6.64
CA ASP A 199 -8.17 4.13 -6.82
C ASP A 199 -8.54 5.19 -7.86
N LYS A 200 -9.62 4.95 -8.61
CA LYS A 200 -10.11 5.89 -9.65
C LYS A 200 -10.61 7.22 -9.08
N ALA A 201 -10.93 7.27 -7.80
CA ALA A 201 -11.28 8.51 -7.10
C ALA A 201 -10.05 9.39 -6.81
N ILE A 202 -8.85 8.78 -6.70
CA ILE A 202 -7.60 9.52 -6.47
C ILE A 202 -7.02 9.94 -7.82
N HIS A 203 -7.35 11.13 -8.27
CA HIS A 203 -6.91 11.68 -9.54
C HIS A 203 -5.43 12.07 -9.50
N THR A 204 -4.78 12.10 -10.67
CA THR A 204 -3.42 12.62 -10.78
C THR A 204 -3.36 13.87 -11.65
N MET A 205 -2.41 14.75 -11.38
CA MET A 205 -2.07 15.91 -12.20
C MET A 205 -0.55 16.12 -12.23
N PRO A 206 0.03 16.59 -13.35
CA PRO A 206 1.44 16.94 -13.41
C PRO A 206 1.70 18.18 -12.55
N LEU A 207 2.87 18.23 -11.91
CA LEU A 207 3.41 19.40 -11.25
C LEU A 207 4.63 19.93 -11.98
N PRO A 208 4.96 21.23 -11.86
CA PRO A 208 6.30 21.71 -12.15
C PRO A 208 7.35 20.92 -11.37
N ALA A 209 8.59 20.87 -11.85
CA ALA A 209 9.67 20.17 -11.15
C ALA A 209 9.86 20.73 -9.74
N LEU A 210 10.00 19.83 -8.78
CA LEU A 210 10.39 20.18 -7.42
C LEU A 210 11.79 20.75 -7.43
N LYS A 211 12.02 21.79 -6.63
CA LYS A 211 13.35 22.40 -6.46
C LYS A 211 14.16 21.58 -5.45
N LYS A 212 15.46 21.60 -5.62
CA LYS A 212 16.35 21.19 -4.53
C LYS A 212 16.22 22.15 -3.35
N GLY A 213 16.11 21.62 -2.14
CA GLY A 213 15.85 22.36 -0.91
C GLY A 213 14.36 22.37 -0.57
N LYS A 214 13.91 23.45 0.04
CA LYS A 214 12.52 23.59 0.53
C LYS A 214 11.54 23.81 -0.61
N ASN A 215 10.43 23.09 -0.54
CA ASN A 215 9.27 23.25 -1.42
C ASN A 215 8.04 23.54 -0.59
N GLU A 216 7.14 24.32 -1.13
CA GLU A 216 5.83 24.64 -0.56
C GLU A 216 4.74 24.30 -1.57
N LEU A 217 3.81 23.45 -1.16
CA LEU A 217 2.62 23.16 -1.93
C LEU A 217 1.41 23.71 -1.16
N LEU A 218 0.63 24.55 -1.83
CA LEU A 218 -0.66 25.05 -1.32
C LEU A 218 -1.78 24.36 -2.09
N VAL A 219 -2.74 23.82 -1.36
CA VAL A 219 -3.94 23.21 -1.94
C VAL A 219 -5.17 23.80 -1.29
N LYS A 220 -6.04 24.42 -2.09
CA LYS A 220 -7.37 24.81 -1.66
C LYS A 220 -8.31 23.64 -1.92
N ALA A 221 -8.80 23.03 -0.87
CA ALA A 221 -9.60 21.82 -0.90
C ALA A 221 -11.05 22.09 -0.46
N PRO A 222 -12.05 21.46 -1.09
CA PRO A 222 -13.41 21.50 -0.60
C PRO A 222 -13.56 20.64 0.66
N ILE A 223 -14.38 21.07 1.61
CA ILE A 223 -14.84 20.24 2.72
C ILE A 223 -16.35 20.33 2.83
N GLY A 224 -17.01 19.19 3.00
CA GLY A 224 -18.46 19.09 3.09
C GLY A 224 -18.89 17.90 3.94
N LYS A 225 -20.20 17.72 4.09
CA LYS A 225 -20.75 16.58 4.84
C LYS A 225 -20.39 15.24 4.22
N ARG A 226 -20.25 15.22 2.88
CA ARG A 226 -19.85 14.03 2.08
C ARG A 226 -18.39 14.02 1.66
N VAL A 227 -17.69 15.16 1.77
CA VAL A 227 -16.33 15.36 1.30
C VAL A 227 -15.42 15.61 2.49
N SER A 228 -14.41 14.78 2.65
CA SER A 228 -13.38 14.85 3.67
C SER A 228 -12.11 15.50 3.13
N LEU A 229 -11.28 15.98 4.03
CA LEU A 229 -9.88 16.25 3.73
C LEU A 229 -9.12 14.92 3.79
N GLU A 230 -8.56 14.52 2.66
CA GLU A 230 -7.77 13.30 2.53
C GLU A 230 -6.29 13.61 2.30
N ASN A 231 -5.44 12.61 2.41
CA ASN A 231 -4.01 12.77 2.14
C ASN A 231 -3.76 13.08 0.67
N TYR A 232 -2.68 13.85 0.43
CA TYR A 232 -2.14 14.07 -0.90
C TYR A 232 -0.87 13.24 -1.08
N PHE A 233 -0.52 12.95 -2.34
CA PHE A 233 0.65 12.14 -2.63
C PHE A 233 1.45 12.77 -3.76
N LEU A 234 2.77 12.80 -3.63
CA LEU A 234 3.65 13.07 -4.76
C LEU A 234 4.12 11.75 -5.35
N LEU A 235 3.98 11.60 -6.65
CA LEU A 235 4.33 10.39 -7.39
C LEU A 235 5.47 10.71 -8.35
N GLY A 236 6.55 9.92 -8.33
CA GLY A 236 7.66 10.20 -9.22
C GLY A 236 8.83 9.23 -9.13
N ASP A 237 9.88 9.55 -9.88
CA ASP A 237 11.10 8.75 -9.96
C ASP A 237 12.16 9.27 -8.97
N PHE A 238 11.86 9.13 -7.70
CA PHE A 238 12.67 9.58 -6.57
C PHE A 238 12.74 8.53 -5.47
N GLY A 239 13.66 8.72 -4.52
CA GLY A 239 13.68 8.03 -3.24
C GLY A 239 13.05 8.88 -2.14
N VAL A 240 12.74 8.28 -1.00
CA VAL A 240 12.26 8.98 0.19
C VAL A 240 13.00 8.48 1.42
N ARG A 241 13.44 9.41 2.26
CA ARG A 241 14.00 9.12 3.58
C ARG A 241 13.07 9.67 4.65
N VAL A 242 12.65 8.81 5.57
CA VAL A 242 11.77 9.16 6.70
C VAL A 242 12.57 9.15 7.99
N ASN A 243 12.34 10.16 8.83
CA ASN A 243 12.87 10.26 10.19
C ASN A 243 11.78 10.82 11.12
N GLY A 244 11.08 9.93 11.82
CA GLY A 244 9.92 10.32 12.61
C GLY A 244 8.80 10.87 11.73
N CYS A 245 8.34 12.10 12.02
CA CYS A 245 7.32 12.81 11.23
C CYS A 245 7.92 13.62 10.07
N GLU A 246 9.24 13.60 9.89
CA GLU A 246 9.91 14.31 8.80
C GLU A 246 10.22 13.34 7.67
N ALA A 247 9.94 13.76 6.45
CA ALA A 247 10.28 13.01 5.26
C ALA A 247 10.95 13.93 4.24
N VAL A 248 11.97 13.41 3.54
CA VAL A 248 12.76 14.13 2.55
C VAL A 248 12.79 13.34 1.25
N ILE A 249 12.52 14.01 0.14
CA ILE A 249 12.68 13.43 -1.20
C ILE A 249 14.17 13.36 -1.51
N THR A 250 14.64 12.19 -1.93
CA THR A 250 16.04 11.91 -2.24
C THR A 250 16.20 11.41 -3.67
N LYS A 251 17.44 11.23 -4.12
CA LYS A 251 17.69 10.50 -5.37
C LYS A 251 17.11 9.08 -5.25
N LYS A 252 16.50 8.60 -6.34
CA LYS A 252 16.05 7.21 -6.44
C LYS A 252 17.21 6.25 -6.16
N PRO A 253 17.02 5.20 -5.36
CA PRO A 253 18.05 4.17 -5.17
C PRO A 253 18.42 3.52 -6.51
N GLU A 254 19.70 3.36 -6.75
CA GLU A 254 20.20 2.74 -8.00
C GLU A 254 20.01 1.23 -8.01
N LYS A 255 20.07 0.61 -6.82
CA LYS A 255 19.91 -0.83 -6.60
C LYS A 255 19.09 -1.07 -5.34
N LEU A 256 18.41 -2.23 -5.29
CA LEU A 256 17.72 -2.68 -4.09
C LEU A 256 18.27 -4.04 -3.65
N ALA A 257 18.50 -4.17 -2.35
CA ALA A 257 18.76 -5.46 -1.74
C ALA A 257 17.41 -6.17 -1.47
N PHE A 258 17.45 -7.49 -1.39
CA PHE A 258 16.27 -8.27 -1.01
C PHE A 258 15.96 -8.05 0.46
N GLY A 259 14.69 -7.74 0.78
CA GLY A 259 14.22 -7.46 2.13
C GLY A 259 13.36 -6.21 2.19
N SER A 260 13.27 -5.58 3.37
CA SER A 260 12.48 -4.36 3.56
C SER A 260 12.99 -3.22 2.70
N VAL A 261 12.12 -2.63 1.90
CA VAL A 261 12.44 -1.49 1.02
C VAL A 261 12.29 -0.14 1.74
N ILE A 262 11.72 -0.13 2.95
CA ILE A 262 11.52 1.09 3.76
C ILE A 262 12.84 1.82 3.98
N SER A 263 13.86 1.11 4.45
CA SER A 263 15.20 1.68 4.69
C SER A 263 16.01 1.90 3.42
N GLN A 264 15.50 1.47 2.27
CA GLN A 264 16.17 1.56 0.98
C GLN A 264 15.62 2.69 0.10
N GLY A 265 14.87 3.62 0.67
CA GLY A 265 14.36 4.79 -0.04
C GLY A 265 12.96 4.65 -0.63
N LEU A 266 12.22 3.59 -0.28
CA LEU A 266 10.87 3.32 -0.77
C LEU A 266 9.88 3.07 0.39
N PRO A 267 9.79 3.97 1.42
CA PRO A 267 9.03 3.70 2.63
C PRO A 267 7.51 3.64 2.41
N PHE A 268 7.00 4.28 1.37
CA PHE A 268 5.57 4.36 1.05
C PHE A 268 5.18 3.60 -0.22
N TYR A 269 6.13 2.86 -0.81
CA TYR A 269 5.88 2.10 -2.03
C TYR A 269 5.14 0.79 -1.70
N GLY A 270 3.97 0.58 -2.33
CA GLY A 270 3.11 -0.56 -2.07
C GLY A 270 2.84 -1.47 -3.29
N ALA A 271 3.44 -1.17 -4.45
CA ALA A 271 3.26 -1.97 -5.66
C ALA A 271 4.38 -3.01 -5.84
N ASN A 272 4.40 -3.71 -6.98
CA ASN A 272 5.36 -4.77 -7.27
C ASN A 272 6.75 -4.21 -7.60
N ILE A 273 7.76 -4.97 -7.21
CA ILE A 273 9.18 -4.73 -7.53
C ILE A 273 9.71 -5.95 -8.25
N THR A 274 10.25 -5.75 -9.45
CA THR A 274 10.94 -6.80 -10.19
C THR A 274 12.44 -6.63 -10.02
N TYR A 275 13.10 -7.61 -9.42
CA TYR A 275 14.56 -7.70 -9.31
C TYR A 275 15.13 -8.36 -10.57
N LYS A 276 16.25 -7.83 -11.10
CA LYS A 276 16.87 -8.28 -12.35
C LYS A 276 18.24 -8.89 -12.14
#